data_ed913fce5310f6051fd4a48ced58835e
#
_entry.id   ed913fce5310f6051fd4a48ced58835e
#
_cell.length_a   1.000
_cell.length_b   1.000
_cell.length_c   1.000
_cell.angle_alpha   90.00
_cell.angle_beta   90.00
_cell.angle_gamma   90.00
#
_symmetry.space_group_name_H-M   'P 1'
#
loop_
_entity.id
_entity.type
_entity.pdbx_description
1 polymer ?
#
loop_
_entity_poly.entity_id
_entity_poly.type
_entity_poly.pdbx_seq_one_letter_code
_entity_poly.pdbx_strand_id
1 'polypeptide(L)'
;MSESPERLEKSVEIGTLCAFYGGLLTQKQQDALRLHYEEDLSLGEIAEELEVSRQNVHELITRSAQKLRRYEELLGGVKRAAETARELRKVQEILKGIQNLSDEDKSRLEEAGSKIGRIILQQEGE
;
A
#
# COMPACT_ATOMS: atom_id res chain seq x y z
N MET A 1 7.67 5.26 22.49
CA MET A 1 8.43 6.21 21.67
C MET A 1 7.59 6.69 20.52
N SER A 2 7.54 7.98 20.34
CA SER A 2 6.83 8.54 19.20
C SER A 2 7.70 8.40 17.95
N GLU A 3 7.09 8.03 16.86
CA GLU A 3 7.74 8.00 15.55
C GLU A 3 7.87 9.41 15.01
N SER A 4 8.99 9.68 14.33
CA SER A 4 9.13 10.92 13.61
C SER A 4 8.20 10.93 12.41
N PRO A 5 7.75 12.10 11.91
CA PRO A 5 6.97 12.17 10.67
C PRO A 5 7.66 11.50 9.49
N GLU A 6 8.98 11.64 9.39
CA GLU A 6 9.78 11.05 8.32
C GLU A 6 9.73 9.51 8.36
N ARG A 7 9.83 8.94 9.55
CA ARG A 7 9.76 7.49 9.71
C ARG A 7 8.37 6.96 9.36
N LEU A 8 7.33 7.68 9.77
CA LEU A 8 5.95 7.31 9.45
C LEU A 8 5.71 7.36 7.95
N GLU A 9 6.20 8.39 7.26
CA GLU A 9 6.11 8.50 5.81
C GLU A 9 6.79 7.34 5.11
N LYS A 10 7.98 6.95 5.56
CA LYS A 10 8.72 5.79 5.04
C LYS A 10 7.95 4.49 5.25
N SER A 11 7.38 4.30 6.43
CA SER A 11 6.59 3.11 6.74
C SER A 11 5.39 2.99 5.80
N VAL A 12 4.68 4.09 5.56
CA VAL A 12 3.53 4.11 4.65
C VAL A 12 3.98 3.83 3.21
N GLU A 13 5.04 4.46 2.75
CA GLU A 13 5.60 4.25 1.42
C GLU A 13 5.97 2.79 1.20
N ILE A 14 6.76 2.22 2.12
CA ILE A 14 7.21 0.83 2.01
C ILE A 14 6.03 -0.13 2.10
N GLY A 15 5.07 0.13 2.97
CA GLY A 15 3.85 -0.68 3.08
C GLY A 15 3.08 -0.73 1.76
N THR A 16 2.92 0.42 1.11
CA THR A 16 2.24 0.50 -0.19
C THR A 16 3.00 -0.26 -1.27
N LEU A 17 4.32 -0.06 -1.34
CA LEU A 17 5.17 -0.76 -2.30
C LEU A 17 5.13 -2.27 -2.08
N CYS A 18 5.14 -2.71 -0.83
CA CYS A 18 5.03 -4.14 -0.49
C CYS A 18 3.69 -4.73 -0.92
N ALA A 19 2.60 -3.97 -0.77
CA ALA A 19 1.28 -4.42 -1.21
C ALA A 19 1.27 -4.69 -2.71
N PHE A 20 1.97 -3.88 -3.50
CA PHE A 20 2.02 -4.02 -4.96
C PHE A 20 3.10 -5.01 -5.43
N TYR A 21 4.28 -4.95 -4.83
CA TYR A 21 5.46 -5.65 -5.36
C TYR A 21 6.11 -6.63 -4.38
N GLY A 22 5.59 -6.75 -3.17
CA GLY A 22 6.18 -7.62 -2.15
C GLY A 22 6.35 -9.06 -2.59
N GLY A 23 5.41 -9.57 -3.41
CA GLY A 23 5.50 -10.92 -3.94
C GLY A 23 6.70 -11.18 -4.84
N LEU A 24 7.38 -10.12 -5.30
CA LEU A 24 8.59 -10.22 -6.11
C LEU A 24 9.87 -10.30 -5.25
N LEU A 25 9.73 -10.13 -3.94
CA LEU A 25 10.85 -10.24 -3.00
C LEU A 25 10.94 -11.66 -2.44
N THR A 26 12.12 -12.03 -1.97
CA THR A 26 12.29 -13.28 -1.24
C THR A 26 11.57 -13.21 0.10
N GLN A 27 11.29 -14.37 0.69
CA GLN A 27 10.63 -14.42 1.99
C GLN A 27 11.44 -13.69 3.07
N LYS A 28 12.75 -13.85 3.07
CA LYS A 28 13.65 -13.17 4.01
C LYS A 28 13.57 -11.65 3.86
N GLN A 29 13.53 -11.16 2.64
CA GLN A 29 13.39 -9.74 2.36
C GLN A 29 12.04 -9.20 2.85
N GLN A 30 10.96 -9.92 2.58
CA GLN A 30 9.63 -9.56 3.07
C GLN A 30 9.59 -9.52 4.59
N ASP A 31 10.14 -10.54 5.24
CA ASP A 31 10.17 -10.64 6.70
C ASP A 31 10.97 -9.48 7.33
N ALA A 32 12.13 -9.15 6.76
CA ALA A 32 12.95 -8.05 7.27
C ALA A 32 12.20 -6.70 7.19
N LEU A 33 11.52 -6.44 6.08
CA LEU A 33 10.75 -5.22 5.92
C LEU A 33 9.57 -5.16 6.90
N ARG A 34 8.85 -6.26 7.05
CA ARG A 34 7.71 -6.36 7.96
C ARG A 34 8.14 -6.12 9.41
N LEU A 35 9.18 -6.82 9.85
CA LEU A 35 9.67 -6.70 11.23
C LEU A 35 10.15 -5.28 11.53
N HIS A 36 10.77 -4.63 10.57
CA HIS A 36 11.30 -3.28 10.76
C HIS A 36 10.22 -2.20 10.69
N TYR A 37 9.37 -2.23 9.69
CA TYR A 37 8.42 -1.15 9.42
C TYR A 37 7.04 -1.35 10.06
N GLU A 38 6.57 -2.59 10.20
CA GLU A 38 5.27 -2.87 10.81
C GLU A 38 5.39 -3.17 12.29
N GLU A 39 6.37 -3.98 12.69
CA GLU A 39 6.53 -4.39 14.08
C GLU A 39 7.52 -3.54 14.86
N ASP A 40 8.16 -2.60 14.18
CA ASP A 40 9.06 -1.61 14.78
C ASP A 40 10.20 -2.21 15.59
N LEU A 41 10.72 -3.36 15.16
CA LEU A 41 11.85 -4.01 15.82
C LEU A 41 13.17 -3.33 15.46
N SER A 42 14.11 -3.36 16.41
CA SER A 42 15.48 -2.89 16.17
C SER A 42 16.22 -3.85 15.25
N LEU A 43 17.31 -3.39 14.64
CA LEU A 43 18.15 -4.25 13.80
C LEU A 43 18.64 -5.47 14.56
N GLY A 44 19.01 -5.29 15.85
CA GLY A 44 19.47 -6.40 16.70
C GLY A 44 18.37 -7.42 16.95
N GLU A 45 17.14 -6.96 17.21
CA GLU A 45 16.01 -7.85 17.42
C GLU A 45 15.66 -8.64 16.16
N ILE A 46 15.71 -7.97 15.00
CA ILE A 46 15.47 -8.64 13.71
C ILE A 46 16.57 -9.66 13.43
N ALA A 47 17.84 -9.31 13.74
CA ALA A 47 18.96 -10.21 13.55
C ALA A 47 18.78 -11.51 14.33
N GLU A 48 18.30 -11.42 15.57
CA GLU A 48 17.99 -12.59 16.39
C GLU A 48 16.85 -13.40 15.78
N GLU A 49 15.78 -12.72 15.38
CA GLU A 49 14.59 -13.37 14.79
C GLU A 49 14.93 -14.13 13.50
N LEU A 50 15.73 -13.52 12.64
CA LEU A 50 16.08 -14.10 11.34
C LEU A 50 17.35 -14.94 11.37
N GLU A 51 18.01 -15.00 12.50
CA GLU A 51 19.28 -15.76 12.68
C GLU A 51 20.36 -15.31 11.69
N VAL A 52 20.52 -14.01 11.57
CA VAL A 52 21.56 -13.38 10.73
C VAL A 52 22.25 -12.27 11.52
N SER A 53 23.29 -11.67 10.95
CA SER A 53 23.98 -10.55 11.60
C SER A 53 23.17 -9.25 11.48
N ARG A 54 23.44 -8.29 12.37
CA ARG A 54 22.81 -6.95 12.32
C ARG A 54 23.12 -6.27 10.99
N GLN A 55 24.35 -6.40 10.50
CA GLN A 55 24.76 -5.83 9.22
C GLN A 55 23.95 -6.45 8.07
N ASN A 56 23.73 -7.75 8.13
CA ASN A 56 22.93 -8.47 7.14
C ASN A 56 21.48 -7.95 7.13
N VAL A 57 20.91 -7.68 8.32
CA VAL A 57 19.57 -7.09 8.42
C VAL A 57 19.54 -5.73 7.76
N HIS A 58 20.53 -4.88 8.05
CA HIS A 58 20.61 -3.54 7.44
C HIS A 58 20.66 -3.64 5.92
N GLU A 59 21.47 -4.56 5.39
CA GLU A 59 21.54 -4.78 3.95
C GLU A 59 20.23 -5.33 3.37
N LEU A 60 19.60 -6.27 4.05
CA LEU A 60 18.30 -6.81 3.61
C LEU A 60 17.26 -5.71 3.49
N ILE A 61 17.14 -4.86 4.50
CA ILE A 61 16.17 -3.76 4.50
C ILE A 61 16.48 -2.76 3.39
N THR A 62 17.73 -2.32 3.29
CA THR A 62 18.16 -1.35 2.30
C THR A 62 17.94 -1.85 0.87
N ARG A 63 18.39 -3.04 0.59
CA ARG A 63 18.27 -3.64 -0.76
C ARG A 63 16.82 -3.93 -1.12
N SER A 64 16.04 -4.41 -0.17
CA SER A 64 14.62 -4.69 -0.41
C SER A 64 13.85 -3.41 -0.73
N ALA A 65 14.09 -2.35 0.03
CA ALA A 65 13.46 -1.06 -0.23
C ALA A 65 13.87 -0.50 -1.60
N GLN A 66 15.15 -0.62 -1.96
CA GLN A 66 15.64 -0.20 -3.28
C GLN A 66 14.97 -0.97 -4.41
N LYS A 67 14.81 -2.29 -4.25
CA LYS A 67 14.13 -3.12 -5.24
C LYS A 67 12.68 -2.70 -5.44
N LEU A 68 11.97 -2.45 -4.34
CA LEU A 68 10.58 -2.01 -4.40
C LEU A 68 10.45 -0.69 -5.15
N ARG A 69 11.31 0.27 -4.85
CA ARG A 69 11.34 1.57 -5.54
C ARG A 69 11.66 1.41 -7.01
N ARG A 70 12.59 0.51 -7.33
CA ARG A 70 12.95 0.22 -8.72
C ARG A 70 11.79 -0.37 -9.50
N TYR A 71 11.04 -1.29 -8.89
CA TYR A 71 9.84 -1.84 -9.52
C TYR A 71 8.83 -0.73 -9.81
N GLU A 72 8.63 0.19 -8.87
CA GLU A 72 7.71 1.30 -9.09
C GLU A 72 8.19 2.23 -10.20
N GLU A 73 9.48 2.54 -10.26
CA GLU A 73 10.04 3.33 -11.36
C GLU A 73 9.79 2.70 -12.72
N LEU A 74 9.93 1.38 -12.80
CA LEU A 74 9.77 0.64 -14.05
C LEU A 74 8.31 0.39 -14.42
N LEU A 75 7.47 0.11 -13.45
CA LEU A 75 6.11 -0.39 -13.67
C LEU A 75 5.03 0.68 -13.43
N GLY A 76 5.25 1.59 -12.52
CA GLY A 76 4.31 2.66 -12.21
C GLY A 76 2.95 2.21 -11.70
N GLY A 77 2.88 1.02 -11.08
CA GLY A 77 1.62 0.43 -10.62
C GLY A 77 0.93 1.24 -9.53
N VAL A 78 1.69 1.70 -8.54
CA VAL A 78 1.15 2.52 -7.43
C VAL A 78 0.61 3.84 -7.97
N LYS A 79 1.35 4.49 -8.83
CA LYS A 79 0.95 5.77 -9.42
C LYS A 79 -0.35 5.64 -10.22
N ARG A 80 -0.43 4.61 -11.09
CA ARG A 80 -1.64 4.38 -11.90
C ARG A 80 -2.84 4.04 -11.04
N ALA A 81 -2.64 3.22 -10.01
CA ALA A 81 -3.72 2.86 -9.09
C ALA A 81 -4.27 4.09 -8.37
N ALA A 82 -3.38 4.98 -7.90
CA ALA A 82 -3.77 6.22 -7.24
C ALA A 82 -4.54 7.15 -8.19
N GLU A 83 -4.10 7.27 -9.44
CA GLU A 83 -4.79 8.06 -10.47
C GLU A 83 -6.18 7.51 -10.75
N THR A 84 -6.28 6.18 -10.91
CA THR A 84 -7.57 5.50 -11.14
C THR A 84 -8.52 5.73 -9.97
N ALA A 85 -8.04 5.58 -8.74
CA ALA A 85 -8.86 5.80 -7.55
C ALA A 85 -9.37 7.24 -7.49
N ARG A 86 -8.53 8.22 -7.82
CA ARG A 86 -8.94 9.63 -7.87
C ARG A 86 -10.05 9.88 -8.87
N GLU A 87 -9.91 9.34 -10.07
CA GLU A 87 -10.93 9.50 -11.12
C GLU A 87 -12.25 8.83 -10.71
N LEU A 88 -12.17 7.66 -10.10
CA LEU A 88 -13.36 6.95 -9.64
C LEU A 88 -14.06 7.70 -8.49
N ARG A 89 -13.32 8.37 -7.62
CA ARG A 89 -13.91 9.20 -6.57
C ARG A 89 -14.69 10.37 -7.17
N LYS A 90 -14.20 10.95 -8.24
CA LYS A 90 -14.91 12.00 -8.97
C LYS A 90 -16.24 11.49 -9.54
N VAL A 91 -16.24 10.27 -10.08
CA VAL A 91 -17.45 9.61 -10.55
C VAL A 91 -18.44 9.42 -9.39
N GLN A 92 -17.96 8.95 -8.23
CA GLN A 92 -18.81 8.80 -7.04
C GLN A 92 -19.47 10.12 -6.64
N GLU A 93 -18.74 11.23 -6.66
CA GLU A 93 -19.28 12.54 -6.30
C GLU A 93 -20.37 12.97 -7.28
N ILE A 94 -20.18 12.71 -8.56
CA ILE A 94 -21.19 12.99 -9.57
C ILE A 94 -22.46 12.18 -9.29
N LEU A 95 -22.34 10.90 -9.00
CA LEU A 95 -23.48 10.02 -8.72
C LEU A 95 -24.24 10.46 -7.47
N LYS A 96 -23.52 10.88 -6.43
CA LYS A 96 -24.13 11.36 -5.19
C LYS A 96 -24.95 12.65 -5.39
N GLY A 97 -24.60 13.43 -6.39
CA GLY A 97 -25.29 14.68 -6.70
C GLY A 97 -26.59 14.51 -7.48
N ILE A 98 -26.89 13.32 -7.95
CA ILE A 98 -28.10 13.06 -8.73
C ILE A 98 -29.30 12.96 -7.78
N GLN A 99 -30.35 13.75 -8.06
CA GLN A 99 -31.53 13.87 -7.22
C GLN A 99 -32.81 13.58 -7.98
N ASN A 100 -33.91 13.48 -7.24
CA ASN A 100 -35.28 13.31 -7.80
C ASN A 100 -35.45 12.02 -8.59
N LEU A 101 -34.88 10.94 -8.04
CA LEU A 101 -34.91 9.61 -8.66
C LEU A 101 -36.07 8.79 -8.11
N SER A 102 -36.58 7.86 -8.95
CA SER A 102 -37.46 6.80 -8.49
C SER A 102 -36.72 5.87 -7.53
N ASP A 103 -37.47 5.10 -6.74
CA ASP A 103 -36.86 4.12 -5.83
C ASP A 103 -36.02 3.09 -6.58
N GLU A 104 -36.47 2.67 -7.77
CA GLU A 104 -35.73 1.74 -8.61
C GLU A 104 -34.39 2.34 -9.06
N ASP A 105 -34.38 3.59 -9.51
CA ASP A 105 -33.16 4.26 -9.96
C ASP A 105 -32.22 4.56 -8.80
N LYS A 106 -32.74 4.88 -7.61
CA LYS A 106 -31.93 5.02 -6.40
C LYS A 106 -31.19 3.72 -6.09
N SER A 107 -31.88 2.60 -6.18
CA SER A 107 -31.30 1.28 -5.94
C SER A 107 -30.18 0.97 -6.92
N ARG A 108 -30.39 1.30 -8.19
CA ARG A 108 -29.38 1.13 -9.23
C ARG A 108 -28.15 2.01 -8.99
N LEU A 109 -28.35 3.23 -8.55
CA LEU A 109 -27.27 4.17 -8.23
C LEU A 109 -26.45 3.68 -7.03
N GLU A 110 -27.12 3.18 -6.00
CA GLU A 110 -26.46 2.62 -4.83
C GLU A 110 -25.61 1.40 -5.21
N GLU A 111 -26.13 0.55 -6.08
CA GLU A 111 -25.38 -0.61 -6.57
C GLU A 111 -24.14 -0.16 -7.35
N ALA A 112 -24.28 0.80 -8.25
CA ALA A 112 -23.16 1.35 -9.02
C ALA A 112 -22.11 1.97 -8.10
N GLY A 113 -22.54 2.76 -7.12
CA GLY A 113 -21.65 3.38 -6.14
C GLY A 113 -20.89 2.37 -5.31
N SER A 114 -21.55 1.29 -4.90
CA SER A 114 -20.92 0.21 -4.14
C SER A 114 -19.83 -0.50 -4.96
N LYS A 115 -20.10 -0.76 -6.22
CA LYS A 115 -19.12 -1.39 -7.11
C LYS A 115 -17.91 -0.50 -7.33
N ILE A 116 -18.13 0.78 -7.54
CA ILE A 116 -17.05 1.77 -7.68
C ILE A 116 -16.21 1.83 -6.41
N GLY A 117 -16.87 1.86 -5.24
CA GLY A 117 -16.19 1.86 -3.95
C GLY A 117 -15.27 0.66 -3.77
N ARG A 118 -15.71 -0.52 -4.18
CA ARG A 118 -14.88 -1.73 -4.13
C ARG A 118 -13.66 -1.62 -5.03
N ILE A 119 -13.82 -1.07 -6.22
CA ILE A 119 -12.69 -0.87 -7.15
C ILE A 119 -11.68 0.11 -6.55
N ILE A 120 -12.14 1.19 -5.93
CA ILE A 120 -11.27 2.17 -5.26
C ILE A 120 -10.43 1.47 -4.19
N LEU A 121 -11.05 0.66 -3.34
CA LEU A 121 -10.34 -0.06 -2.28
C LEU A 121 -9.29 -1.00 -2.86
N GLN A 122 -9.60 -1.70 -3.95
CA GLN A 122 -8.64 -2.57 -4.63
C GLN A 122 -7.45 -1.78 -5.17
N GLN A 123 -7.70 -0.59 -5.74
CA GLN A 123 -6.63 0.26 -6.26
C GLN A 123 -5.73 0.79 -5.14
N GLU A 124 -6.26 0.95 -3.95
CA GLU A 124 -5.51 1.44 -2.79
C GLU A 124 -4.82 0.32 -1.99
N GLY A 125 -4.90 -0.92 -2.48
CA GLY A 125 -4.22 -2.05 -1.85
C GLY A 125 -4.96 -2.65 -0.67
N GLU A 126 -6.24 -2.39 -0.57
CA GLU A 126 -7.07 -2.90 0.54
C GLU A 126 -8.09 -3.97 0.09
#